data_c2573c026b756baeaf095bb22112b44b
#
_entry.id   c2573c026b756baeaf095bb22112b44b
#
_cell.length_a   1.000
_cell.length_b   1.000
_cell.length_c   1.000
_cell.angle_alpha   90.00
_cell.angle_beta   90.00
_cell.angle_gamma   90.00
#
_symmetry.space_group_name_H-M   'P 1'
#
loop_
_entity.id
_entity.type
_entity.pdbx_description
1 polymer ?
#
loop_
_entity_poly.entity_id
_entity_poly.type
_entity_poly.pdbx_seq_one_letter_code
_entity_poly.pdbx_strand_id
1 'polypeptide(L)'
;FLYFSNLQKKNIFFSNNFNSKKENFIKINLEKKNKINKKFTNVVILNVLEHIFDTNNSILEIKKLLKKDGKLILSTPFIYRYHGAPDDYNRYTISYLEKILKLNNFKLTKKINCGTGPFLASYSLIFDYIKRIPLLPIPILIFSLIMDKFLSIFQRKKMSSLYPICIFIIAKKIN
;
A
#
# COMPACT_ATOMS: atom_id res chain seq x y z
N PHE A 1 7.41 0.93 7.09
CA PHE A 1 8.78 0.61 6.66
C PHE A 1 8.99 -0.90 6.78
N LEU A 2 8.98 -1.64 5.66
CA LEU A 2 9.32 -3.06 5.65
C LEU A 2 10.80 -3.19 5.26
N TYR A 3 11.59 -3.77 6.17
CA TYR A 3 12.96 -4.18 5.90
C TYR A 3 12.97 -5.47 5.08
N PHE A 4 13.54 -5.44 3.89
CA PHE A 4 13.94 -6.65 3.18
C PHE A 4 15.38 -6.99 3.56
N SER A 5 15.57 -7.93 4.49
CA SER A 5 16.85 -8.26 5.12
C SER A 5 17.88 -8.99 4.23
N ASN A 6 17.58 -9.29 2.95
CA ASN A 6 18.47 -10.03 2.06
C ASN A 6 18.93 -9.29 0.80
N LEU A 7 18.66 -7.99 0.70
CA LEU A 7 19.22 -7.17 -0.37
C LEU A 7 20.50 -6.49 0.11
N GLN A 8 21.59 -6.60 -0.66
CA GLN A 8 22.81 -5.88 -0.37
C GLN A 8 22.50 -4.38 -0.20
N LYS A 9 22.83 -3.79 0.95
CA LYS A 9 22.51 -2.40 1.33
C LYS A 9 22.83 -1.36 0.24
N LYS A 10 23.83 -1.61 -0.60
CA LYS A 10 24.25 -0.73 -1.70
C LYS A 10 23.20 -0.54 -2.82
N ASN A 11 22.22 -1.41 -2.92
CA ASN A 11 21.22 -1.38 -4.00
C ASN A 11 19.83 -0.92 -3.56
N ILE A 12 19.68 -0.49 -2.31
CA ILE A 12 18.42 0.03 -1.77
C ILE A 12 18.53 1.55 -1.68
N PHE A 13 17.57 2.23 -2.29
CA PHE A 13 17.43 3.68 -2.23
C PHE A 13 16.18 4.03 -1.46
N PHE A 14 16.32 4.96 -0.54
CA PHE A 14 15.20 5.49 0.24
C PHE A 14 14.75 6.81 -0.38
N SER A 15 13.47 7.08 -0.33
CA SER A 15 12.91 8.36 -0.75
C SER A 15 11.81 8.80 0.19
N ASN A 16 11.76 10.10 0.44
CA ASN A 16 10.64 10.80 0.99
C ASN A 16 10.64 12.26 0.47
N ASN A 17 9.71 13.07 0.90
CA ASN A 17 9.65 14.49 0.53
C ASN A 17 10.56 15.39 1.37
N PHE A 18 11.27 14.84 2.36
CA PHE A 18 12.19 15.54 3.26
C PHE A 18 13.64 15.25 2.90
N ASN A 19 14.55 16.13 3.28
CA ASN A 19 15.98 15.90 3.11
C ASN A 19 16.49 14.87 4.16
N SER A 20 17.34 13.95 3.74
CA SER A 20 18.03 13.02 4.63
C SER A 20 19.51 12.98 4.30
N LYS A 21 20.36 12.94 5.35
CA LYS A 21 21.81 12.78 5.21
C LYS A 21 22.25 11.31 5.02
N LYS A 22 21.28 10.38 4.84
CA LYS A 22 21.60 8.95 4.65
C LYS A 22 22.22 8.70 3.27
N GLU A 23 23.23 7.87 3.22
CA GLU A 23 23.72 7.29 1.98
C GLU A 23 22.58 6.61 1.23
N ASN A 24 22.59 6.69 -0.10
CA ASN A 24 21.51 6.13 -0.95
C ASN A 24 20.12 6.78 -0.78
N PHE A 25 20.08 8.04 -0.38
CA PHE A 25 18.83 8.79 -0.33
C PHE A 25 18.64 9.60 -1.62
N ILE A 26 17.42 9.57 -2.17
CA ILE A 26 17.01 10.39 -3.31
C ILE A 26 15.70 11.07 -2.92
N LYS A 27 15.69 12.41 -2.95
CA LYS A 27 14.46 13.17 -2.73
C LYS A 27 13.55 13.07 -3.95
N ILE A 28 12.32 12.60 -3.75
CA ILE A 28 11.31 12.46 -4.80
C ILE A 28 10.01 13.06 -4.29
N ASN A 29 9.41 13.93 -5.10
CA ASN A 29 8.04 14.38 -4.90
C ASN A 29 7.17 13.79 -6.02
N LEU A 30 6.28 12.87 -5.68
CA LEU A 30 5.42 12.19 -6.66
C LEU A 30 4.33 13.09 -7.26
N GLU A 31 4.05 14.25 -6.68
CA GLU A 31 3.09 15.23 -7.22
C GLU A 31 3.72 16.18 -8.25
N LYS A 32 5.04 16.21 -8.34
CA LYS A 32 5.80 17.10 -9.24
C LYS A 32 6.64 16.31 -10.22
N LYS A 33 6.95 16.92 -11.36
CA LYS A 33 7.92 16.34 -12.31
C LYS A 33 9.29 16.25 -11.66
N ASN A 34 9.85 15.05 -11.63
CA ASN A 34 11.17 14.79 -11.07
C ASN A 34 12.22 14.67 -12.19
N LYS A 35 13.38 15.30 -12.00
CA LYS A 35 14.54 15.20 -12.92
C LYS A 35 15.48 14.08 -12.46
N ILE A 36 14.98 12.86 -12.32
CA ILE A 36 15.75 11.71 -11.85
C ILE A 36 16.07 10.81 -13.05
N ASN A 37 17.35 10.72 -13.42
CA ASN A 37 17.81 9.88 -14.52
C ASN A 37 18.02 8.41 -14.10
N LYS A 38 18.05 8.12 -12.79
CA LYS A 38 18.27 6.77 -12.27
C LYS A 38 17.02 5.92 -12.45
N LYS A 39 17.20 4.68 -12.91
CA LYS A 39 16.15 3.69 -13.12
C LYS A 39 16.32 2.51 -12.17
N PHE A 40 15.22 1.98 -11.68
CA PHE A 40 15.17 0.91 -10.70
C PHE A 40 14.46 -0.32 -11.26
N THR A 41 14.87 -1.49 -10.82
CA THR A 41 14.19 -2.75 -11.16
C THR A 41 12.86 -2.87 -10.41
N ASN A 42 12.81 -2.39 -9.17
CA ASN A 42 11.61 -2.37 -8.36
C ASN A 42 11.44 -0.98 -7.72
N VAL A 43 10.20 -0.51 -7.68
CA VAL A 43 9.78 0.65 -6.90
C VAL A 43 8.71 0.17 -5.92
N VAL A 44 8.91 0.46 -4.64
CA VAL A 44 8.03 0.02 -3.55
C VAL A 44 7.39 1.25 -2.92
N ILE A 45 6.07 1.28 -2.86
CA ILE A 45 5.26 2.37 -2.32
C ILE A 45 4.23 1.76 -1.39
N LEU A 46 4.42 1.93 -0.09
CA LEU A 46 3.55 1.34 0.92
C LEU A 46 2.90 2.46 1.73
N ASN A 47 1.59 2.58 1.62
CA ASN A 47 0.78 3.58 2.32
C ASN A 47 1.32 5.00 2.09
N VAL A 48 1.41 5.38 0.82
CA VAL A 48 1.87 6.72 0.39
C VAL A 48 0.86 7.33 -0.59
N LEU A 49 0.25 6.50 -1.45
CA LEU A 49 -0.57 6.98 -2.54
C LEU A 49 -1.84 7.70 -2.06
N GLU A 50 -2.35 7.31 -0.87
CA GLU A 50 -3.49 7.96 -0.21
C GLU A 50 -3.22 9.42 0.14
N HIS A 51 -1.95 9.80 0.34
CA HIS A 51 -1.50 11.15 0.67
C HIS A 51 -1.20 12.02 -0.56
N ILE A 52 -1.50 11.53 -1.75
CA ILE A 52 -1.21 12.19 -3.01
C ILE A 52 -2.52 12.53 -3.71
N PHE A 53 -2.72 13.82 -4.02
CA PHE A 53 -3.95 14.30 -4.66
C PHE A 53 -4.03 13.82 -6.11
N ASP A 54 -2.99 14.06 -6.92
CA ASP A 54 -2.95 13.64 -8.34
C ASP A 54 -2.33 12.25 -8.48
N THR A 55 -3.16 11.25 -8.29
CA THR A 55 -2.79 9.83 -8.43
C THR A 55 -2.24 9.51 -9.82
N ASN A 56 -2.83 10.08 -10.89
CA ASN A 56 -2.40 9.75 -12.25
C ASN A 56 -0.98 10.26 -12.52
N ASN A 57 -0.68 11.51 -12.17
CA ASN A 57 0.67 12.04 -12.29
C ASN A 57 1.68 11.23 -11.47
N SER A 58 1.30 10.81 -10.26
CA SER A 58 2.15 9.98 -9.43
C SER A 58 2.52 8.65 -10.07
N ILE A 59 1.56 7.95 -10.67
CA ILE A 59 1.80 6.69 -11.38
C ILE A 59 2.70 6.92 -12.59
N LEU A 60 2.56 8.04 -13.31
CA LEU A 60 3.46 8.41 -14.41
C LEU A 60 4.89 8.67 -13.93
N GLU A 61 5.07 9.39 -12.82
CA GLU A 61 6.40 9.65 -12.24
C GLU A 61 7.05 8.34 -11.77
N ILE A 62 6.28 7.46 -11.12
CA ILE A 62 6.75 6.12 -10.73
C ILE A 62 7.17 5.31 -11.95
N LYS A 63 6.39 5.35 -13.04
CA LYS A 63 6.72 4.66 -14.29
C LYS A 63 8.06 5.12 -14.87
N LYS A 64 8.37 6.42 -14.78
CA LYS A 64 9.65 6.98 -15.22
C LYS A 64 10.84 6.43 -14.41
N LEU A 65 10.65 6.13 -13.12
CA LEU A 65 11.67 5.56 -12.26
C LEU A 65 11.96 4.08 -12.52
N LEU A 66 11.05 3.36 -13.19
CA LEU A 66 11.20 1.94 -13.47
C LEU A 66 11.98 1.68 -14.75
N LYS A 67 12.87 0.69 -14.71
CA LYS A 67 13.47 0.06 -15.91
C LYS A 67 12.36 -0.57 -16.75
N LYS A 68 12.69 -0.94 -17.99
CA LYS A 68 11.87 -1.86 -18.81
C LYS A 68 11.63 -3.13 -17.98
N ASP A 69 10.40 -3.65 -18.00
CA ASP A 69 9.98 -4.82 -17.22
C ASP A 69 10.11 -4.69 -15.70
N GLY A 70 10.39 -3.49 -15.19
CA GLY A 70 10.47 -3.20 -13.77
C GLY A 70 9.12 -3.33 -13.06
N LYS A 71 9.14 -3.59 -11.76
CA LYS A 71 7.95 -3.85 -10.95
C LYS A 71 7.64 -2.69 -10.00
N LEU A 72 6.38 -2.30 -9.97
CA LEU A 72 5.79 -1.50 -8.92
C LEU A 72 5.18 -2.43 -7.87
N ILE A 73 5.55 -2.23 -6.61
CA ILE A 73 4.96 -2.90 -5.45
C ILE A 73 4.24 -1.81 -4.66
N LEU A 74 2.92 -1.91 -4.58
CA LEU A 74 2.05 -0.88 -4.05
C LEU A 74 1.17 -1.44 -2.94
N SER A 75 1.02 -0.70 -1.83
CA SER A 75 -0.09 -0.89 -0.90
C SER A 75 -0.79 0.42 -0.61
N THR A 76 -2.10 0.36 -0.38
CA THR A 76 -2.92 1.48 0.08
C THR A 76 -3.91 1.00 1.13
N PRO A 77 -4.20 1.79 2.18
CA PRO A 77 -5.27 1.49 3.12
C PRO A 77 -6.63 1.62 2.42
N PHE A 78 -7.62 0.83 2.85
CA PHE A 78 -9.01 0.97 2.42
C PHE A 78 -9.91 1.20 3.62
N ILE A 79 -10.09 0.21 4.51
CA ILE A 79 -10.78 0.43 5.78
C ILE A 79 -9.76 0.88 6.81
N TYR A 80 -9.58 2.18 6.92
CA TYR A 80 -8.66 2.79 7.85
C TYR A 80 -9.12 4.19 8.24
N ARG A 81 -8.82 4.61 9.48
CA ARG A 81 -9.12 5.96 9.95
C ARG A 81 -8.41 7.04 9.12
N TYR A 82 -8.93 8.24 9.14
CA TYR A 82 -8.21 9.41 8.62
C TYR A 82 -6.86 9.58 9.34
N HIS A 83 -5.79 9.81 8.58
CA HIS A 83 -4.44 9.97 9.11
C HIS A 83 -3.60 10.89 8.22
N GLY A 84 -3.89 12.19 8.29
CA GLY A 84 -3.15 13.18 7.51
C GLY A 84 -1.65 13.19 7.82
N ALA A 85 -0.81 13.22 6.75
CA ALA A 85 0.62 13.39 6.88
C ALA A 85 1.24 14.09 5.64
N PRO A 86 0.96 15.36 5.36
CA PRO A 86 0.03 16.28 6.03
C PRO A 86 -1.43 16.02 5.74
N ASP A 87 -1.78 15.46 4.57
CA ASP A 87 -3.15 15.27 4.09
C ASP A 87 -3.41 13.79 3.80
N ASP A 88 -4.68 13.41 3.73
CA ASP A 88 -5.15 12.05 3.44
C ASP A 88 -6.35 12.18 2.48
N TYR A 89 -6.09 12.04 1.18
CA TYR A 89 -7.05 12.38 0.13
C TYR A 89 -7.92 11.21 -0.30
N ASN A 90 -7.37 9.98 -0.31
CA ASN A 90 -7.99 8.91 -1.06
C ASN A 90 -8.08 7.58 -0.31
N ARG A 91 -9.18 6.84 -0.56
CA ARG A 91 -9.33 5.41 -0.28
C ARG A 91 -9.62 4.70 -1.60
N TYR A 92 -8.62 3.99 -2.09
CA TYR A 92 -8.70 3.38 -3.42
C TYR A 92 -9.43 2.04 -3.37
N THR A 93 -10.35 1.83 -4.29
CA THR A 93 -10.85 0.48 -4.57
C THR A 93 -9.87 -0.27 -5.46
N ILE A 94 -9.90 -1.61 -5.41
CA ILE A 94 -9.06 -2.42 -6.29
C ILE A 94 -9.36 -2.17 -7.77
N SER A 95 -10.63 -1.94 -8.11
CA SER A 95 -11.06 -1.64 -9.48
C SER A 95 -10.49 -0.33 -10.00
N TYR A 96 -10.42 0.71 -9.15
CA TYR A 96 -9.77 1.97 -9.51
C TYR A 96 -8.28 1.77 -9.77
N LEU A 97 -7.58 1.09 -8.84
CA LEU A 97 -6.15 0.83 -8.98
C LEU A 97 -5.82 -0.01 -10.22
N GLU A 98 -6.63 -1.02 -10.53
CA GLU A 98 -6.49 -1.81 -11.76
C GLU A 98 -6.63 -0.93 -13.00
N LYS A 99 -7.65 -0.08 -13.03
CA LYS A 99 -7.92 0.79 -14.18
C LYS A 99 -6.81 1.82 -14.39
N ILE A 100 -6.40 2.53 -13.33
CA ILE A 100 -5.36 3.57 -13.44
C ILE A 100 -3.99 2.98 -13.82
N LEU A 101 -3.63 1.82 -13.27
CA LEU A 101 -2.39 1.14 -13.62
C LEU A 101 -2.40 0.65 -15.07
N LYS A 102 -3.52 0.08 -15.52
CA LYS A 102 -3.68 -0.35 -16.93
C LYS A 102 -3.57 0.83 -17.91
N LEU A 103 -4.23 1.95 -17.62
CA LEU A 103 -4.16 3.17 -18.44
C LEU A 103 -2.72 3.71 -18.54
N ASN A 104 -1.91 3.49 -17.52
CA ASN A 104 -0.51 3.89 -17.50
C ASN A 104 0.46 2.79 -17.97
N ASN A 105 -0.02 1.79 -18.72
CA ASN A 105 0.78 0.69 -19.29
C ASN A 105 1.50 -0.15 -18.20
N PHE A 106 0.78 -0.50 -17.13
CA PHE A 106 1.19 -1.53 -16.19
C PHE A 106 0.33 -2.79 -16.37
N LYS A 107 0.95 -3.95 -16.31
CA LYS A 107 0.28 -5.26 -16.21
C LYS A 107 0.30 -5.71 -14.76
N LEU A 108 -0.88 -5.91 -14.17
CA LEU A 108 -0.97 -6.47 -12.83
C LEU A 108 -0.52 -7.93 -12.86
N THR A 109 0.41 -8.27 -11.96
CA THR A 109 0.90 -9.64 -11.78
C THR A 109 0.38 -10.27 -10.50
N LYS A 110 0.08 -9.46 -9.48
CA LYS A 110 -0.52 -9.93 -8.23
C LYS A 110 -1.42 -8.84 -7.65
N LYS A 111 -2.55 -9.26 -7.07
CA LYS A 111 -3.45 -8.42 -6.30
C LYS A 111 -3.94 -9.18 -5.08
N ILE A 112 -3.92 -8.53 -3.92
CA ILE A 112 -4.34 -9.10 -2.64
C ILE A 112 -5.17 -8.06 -1.90
N ASN A 113 -6.38 -8.43 -1.52
CA ASN A 113 -7.15 -7.72 -0.52
C ASN A 113 -6.77 -8.29 0.85
N CYS A 114 -6.16 -7.47 1.70
CA CYS A 114 -5.75 -7.87 3.04
C CYS A 114 -6.92 -7.71 4.01
N GLY A 115 -7.10 -8.67 4.89
CA GLY A 115 -8.18 -8.72 5.87
C GLY A 115 -8.90 -10.06 5.84
N THR A 116 -9.69 -10.33 6.86
CA THR A 116 -10.47 -11.57 6.98
C THR A 116 -11.97 -11.33 6.92
N GLY A 117 -12.42 -10.14 7.31
CA GLY A 117 -13.84 -9.78 7.32
C GLY A 117 -14.14 -8.53 8.14
N PRO A 118 -15.43 -8.26 8.45
CA PRO A 118 -15.86 -7.04 9.11
C PRO A 118 -15.38 -6.93 10.56
N PHE A 119 -15.23 -8.04 11.28
CA PHE A 119 -14.75 -8.01 12.67
C PHE A 119 -13.28 -7.59 12.75
N LEU A 120 -12.41 -8.14 11.89
CA LEU A 120 -11.01 -7.70 11.84
C LEU A 120 -10.90 -6.25 11.34
N ALA A 121 -11.75 -5.83 10.42
CA ALA A 121 -11.82 -4.44 9.97
C ALA A 121 -12.21 -3.51 11.12
N SER A 122 -13.23 -3.86 11.91
CA SER A 122 -13.63 -3.12 13.12
C SER A 122 -12.52 -3.10 14.17
N TYR A 123 -11.88 -4.25 14.41
CA TYR A 123 -10.72 -4.33 15.29
C TYR A 123 -9.62 -3.35 14.89
N SER A 124 -9.32 -3.26 13.59
CA SER A 124 -8.27 -2.35 13.08
C SER A 124 -8.58 -0.88 13.36
N LEU A 125 -9.86 -0.49 13.34
CA LEU A 125 -10.30 0.88 13.63
C LEU A 125 -10.21 1.23 15.12
N ILE A 126 -10.46 0.27 16.01
CA ILE A 126 -10.42 0.51 17.46
C ILE A 126 -9.06 0.20 18.08
N PHE A 127 -8.13 -0.40 17.33
CA PHE A 127 -6.84 -0.89 17.84
C PHE A 127 -6.05 0.19 18.58
N ASP A 128 -6.01 1.43 18.07
CA ASP A 128 -5.27 2.53 18.70
C ASP A 128 -5.76 2.89 20.10
N TYR A 129 -7.00 2.58 20.41
CA TYR A 129 -7.58 2.79 21.74
C TYR A 129 -7.30 1.60 22.67
N ILE A 130 -7.57 0.38 22.19
CA ILE A 130 -7.46 -0.83 23.00
C ILE A 130 -6.01 -1.23 23.29
N LYS A 131 -5.04 -0.88 22.42
CA LYS A 131 -3.61 -1.18 22.62
C LYS A 131 -3.01 -0.56 23.88
N ARG A 132 -3.69 0.44 24.46
CA ARG A 132 -3.26 1.09 25.71
C ARG A 132 -3.59 0.26 26.96
N ILE A 133 -4.47 -0.72 26.82
CA ILE A 133 -4.88 -1.61 27.91
C ILE A 133 -4.10 -2.92 27.75
N PRO A 134 -3.21 -3.27 28.70
CA PRO A 134 -2.43 -4.49 28.61
C PRO A 134 -3.29 -5.73 28.36
N LEU A 135 -2.83 -6.63 27.51
CA LEU A 135 -3.45 -7.91 27.14
C LEU A 135 -4.82 -7.83 26.46
N LEU A 136 -5.54 -6.70 26.48
CA LEU A 136 -6.87 -6.56 25.89
C LEU A 136 -6.90 -6.74 24.36
N PRO A 137 -5.92 -6.27 23.57
CA PRO A 137 -5.92 -6.45 22.11
C PRO A 137 -5.95 -7.91 21.66
N ILE A 138 -5.31 -8.81 22.42
CA ILE A 138 -5.17 -10.22 22.02
C ILE A 138 -6.51 -10.95 21.97
N PRO A 139 -7.32 -11.00 23.05
CA PRO A 139 -8.61 -11.70 23.01
C PRO A 139 -9.59 -11.08 22.00
N ILE A 140 -9.58 -9.74 21.82
CA ILE A 140 -10.43 -9.08 20.82
C ILE A 140 -9.99 -9.47 19.39
N LEU A 141 -8.69 -9.55 19.13
CA LEU A 141 -8.19 -10.03 17.84
C LEU A 141 -8.62 -11.48 17.57
N ILE A 142 -8.44 -12.37 18.54
CA ILE A 142 -8.82 -13.79 18.41
C ILE A 142 -10.33 -13.90 18.15
N PHE A 143 -11.14 -13.20 18.94
CA PHE A 143 -12.58 -13.15 18.72
C PHE A 143 -12.93 -12.67 17.32
N SER A 144 -12.31 -11.58 16.86
CA SER A 144 -12.54 -11.02 15.50
C SER A 144 -12.24 -12.04 14.41
N LEU A 145 -11.13 -12.77 14.53
CA LEU A 145 -10.74 -13.80 13.54
C LEU A 145 -11.72 -14.99 13.53
N ILE A 146 -12.17 -15.43 14.72
CA ILE A 146 -13.16 -16.51 14.84
C ILE A 146 -14.48 -16.09 14.21
N MET A 147 -14.97 -14.90 14.52
CA MET A 147 -16.22 -14.38 13.97
C MET A 147 -16.18 -14.18 12.45
N ASP A 148 -15.08 -13.65 11.92
CA ASP A 148 -14.90 -13.53 10.46
C ASP A 148 -14.89 -14.90 9.78
N LYS A 149 -14.23 -15.90 10.38
CA LYS A 149 -14.22 -17.27 9.88
C LYS A 149 -15.65 -17.87 9.89
N PHE A 150 -16.38 -17.67 10.98
CA PHE A 150 -17.78 -18.11 11.09
C PHE A 150 -18.65 -17.48 10.01
N LEU A 151 -18.60 -16.14 9.86
CA LEU A 151 -19.37 -15.44 8.84
C LEU A 151 -18.99 -15.86 7.40
N SER A 152 -17.74 -16.24 7.19
CA SER A 152 -17.27 -16.67 5.86
C SER A 152 -18.01 -17.91 5.33
N ILE A 153 -18.58 -18.74 6.21
CA ILE A 153 -19.36 -19.93 5.85
C ILE A 153 -20.63 -19.55 5.08
N PHE A 154 -21.22 -18.41 5.41
CA PHE A 154 -22.47 -17.92 4.81
C PHE A 154 -22.24 -17.05 3.56
N GLN A 155 -20.99 -16.77 3.20
CA GLN A 155 -20.65 -15.86 2.11
C GLN A 155 -20.11 -16.59 0.88
N ARG A 156 -20.68 -16.29 -0.29
CA ARG A 156 -20.18 -16.80 -1.58
C ARG A 156 -18.88 -16.15 -2.03
N LYS A 157 -18.65 -14.87 -1.64
CA LYS A 157 -17.45 -14.10 -1.97
C LYS A 157 -16.46 -14.14 -0.81
N LYS A 158 -15.17 -14.08 -1.11
CA LYS A 158 -14.13 -13.96 -0.06
C LYS A 158 -14.38 -12.70 0.77
N MET A 159 -14.44 -12.84 2.08
CA MET A 159 -14.67 -11.75 3.02
C MET A 159 -13.63 -10.62 2.87
N SER A 160 -12.37 -10.95 2.59
CA SER A 160 -11.34 -9.97 2.30
C SER A 160 -11.62 -9.09 1.07
N SER A 161 -12.44 -9.57 0.13
CA SER A 161 -12.85 -8.76 -1.03
C SER A 161 -13.98 -7.80 -0.71
N LEU A 162 -14.77 -8.09 0.32
CA LEU A 162 -15.87 -7.24 0.79
C LEU A 162 -15.41 -6.21 1.82
N TYR A 163 -14.47 -6.61 2.70
CA TYR A 163 -13.97 -5.81 3.83
C TYR A 163 -12.44 -5.75 3.82
N PRO A 164 -11.80 -5.21 2.76
CA PRO A 164 -10.35 -5.09 2.75
C PRO A 164 -9.90 -4.00 3.72
N ILE A 165 -8.95 -4.31 4.59
CA ILE A 165 -8.29 -3.31 5.42
C ILE A 165 -7.27 -2.54 4.57
N CYS A 166 -6.56 -3.27 3.72
CA CYS A 166 -5.56 -2.72 2.81
C CYS A 166 -5.59 -3.51 1.50
N ILE A 167 -5.18 -2.85 0.43
CA ILE A 167 -5.02 -3.45 -0.90
C ILE A 167 -3.53 -3.48 -1.22
N PHE A 168 -3.03 -4.65 -1.66
CA PHE A 168 -1.66 -4.84 -2.10
C PHE A 168 -1.63 -5.28 -3.56
N ILE A 169 -0.79 -4.62 -4.35
CA ILE A 169 -0.65 -4.87 -5.79
C ILE A 169 0.82 -4.98 -6.17
N ILE A 170 1.12 -5.95 -7.05
CA ILE A 170 2.36 -5.98 -7.80
C ILE A 170 1.99 -5.80 -9.27
N ALA A 171 2.55 -4.78 -9.91
CA ALA A 171 2.35 -4.49 -11.31
C ALA A 171 3.68 -4.38 -12.04
N LYS A 172 3.76 -4.94 -13.24
CA LYS A 172 4.93 -4.89 -14.12
C LYS A 172 4.73 -3.79 -15.15
N LYS A 173 5.75 -2.94 -15.34
CA LYS A 173 5.76 -1.94 -16.42
C LYS A 173 5.79 -2.65 -17.77
N ILE A 174 4.82 -2.31 -18.64
CA ILE A 174 4.83 -2.67 -20.05
C ILE A 174 5.40 -1.49 -20.83
N ASN A 175 5.97 -1.78 -21.97
CA ASN A 175 6.53 -0.73 -22.88
C ASN A 175 5.46 0.22 -23.41
#